data_ef5a6ccf5153710d6cd6059d5f55482a
#
_entry.id   ef5a6ccf5153710d6cd6059d5f55482a
#
_cell.length_a   1.000
_cell.length_b   1.000
_cell.length_c   1.000
_cell.angle_alpha   90.00
_cell.angle_beta   90.00
_cell.angle_gamma   90.00
#
_symmetry.space_group_name_H-M   'P 1'
#
loop_
_entity.id
_entity.type
_entity.pdbx_description
1 polymer ?
#
loop_
_entity_poly.entity_id
_entity_poly.type
_entity_poly.pdbx_seq_one_letter_code
_entity_poly.pdbx_strand_id
1 'polypeptide(L)'
;MCIRDSANIPALLVLNKSDLLQDHDPILTLLDEYKALGYESLICQAKGDLSALRERLDGETVAFVGQSGVGKSSLINAIVPDAEQKTNIISENSALGQHTTTSTRLISFGQNGALIDSPGIREFGLWHLNADKIREGFPEIAAHLGHCQFRNCTHTHEKQCALKNAVVAGEILPRRLESYLRL
;
A
#
# COMPACT_ATOMS: atom_id res chain seq x y z
N MET A 1 -0.27 -4.01 7.18
CA MET A 1 1.15 -3.70 7.34
C MET A 1 1.59 -2.89 6.15
N CYS A 2 2.23 -1.79 6.37
CA CYS A 2 2.78 -1.00 5.28
C CYS A 2 4.30 -1.18 5.29
N ILE A 3 4.88 -1.60 4.18
CA ILE A 3 6.34 -1.68 3.96
C ILE A 3 7.01 -0.32 4.20
N ARG A 4 6.22 0.77 4.10
CA ARG A 4 6.58 2.13 4.42
C ARG A 4 7.41 2.24 5.70
N ASP A 5 6.90 1.67 6.79
CA ASP A 5 7.46 1.95 8.12
C ASP A 5 8.79 1.21 8.32
N SER A 6 8.94 0.02 7.73
CA SER A 6 10.19 -0.75 7.80
C SER A 6 11.25 -0.34 6.77
N ALA A 7 10.83 0.24 5.63
CA ALA A 7 11.72 0.64 4.55
C ALA A 7 11.86 2.17 4.44
N ASN A 8 11.18 2.93 5.30
CA ASN A 8 11.08 4.39 5.25
C ASN A 8 10.60 4.93 3.88
N ILE A 9 9.70 4.16 3.23
CA ILE A 9 9.13 4.53 1.94
C ILE A 9 7.77 5.18 2.20
N PRO A 10 7.51 6.41 1.77
CA PRO A 10 6.21 7.05 1.90
C PRO A 10 5.13 6.21 1.20
N ALA A 11 3.97 6.05 1.84
CA ALA A 11 2.83 5.37 1.26
C ALA A 11 1.64 6.32 1.15
N LEU A 12 1.05 6.35 -0.04
CA LEU A 12 -0.20 7.03 -0.32
C LEU A 12 -1.30 5.99 -0.52
N LEU A 13 -2.37 6.08 0.26
CA LEU A 13 -3.54 5.24 0.10
C LEU A 13 -4.48 5.87 -0.94
N VAL A 14 -4.72 5.19 -2.04
CA VAL A 14 -5.60 5.69 -3.10
C VAL A 14 -6.87 4.85 -3.14
N LEU A 15 -8.00 5.45 -2.76
CA LEU A 15 -9.32 4.87 -2.94
C LEU A 15 -9.83 5.24 -4.34
N ASN A 16 -9.70 4.30 -5.26
CA ASN A 16 -10.14 4.47 -6.65
C ASN A 16 -11.60 4.01 -6.81
N LYS A 17 -12.22 4.37 -7.93
CA LYS A 17 -13.61 4.07 -8.27
C LYS A 17 -14.60 4.79 -7.33
N SER A 18 -14.34 6.04 -7.03
CA SER A 18 -15.21 6.84 -6.16
C SER A 18 -16.65 6.99 -6.70
N ASP A 19 -16.85 6.73 -7.99
CA ASP A 19 -18.16 6.63 -8.63
C ASP A 19 -19.05 5.49 -8.10
N LEU A 20 -18.45 4.50 -7.44
CA LEU A 20 -19.16 3.37 -6.83
C LEU A 20 -19.44 3.56 -5.33
N LEU A 21 -18.91 4.63 -4.73
CA LEU A 21 -19.11 4.90 -3.30
C LEU A 21 -20.54 5.32 -3.03
N GLN A 22 -21.08 4.82 -1.93
CA GLN A 22 -22.35 5.26 -1.37
C GLN A 22 -22.11 6.07 -0.11
N ASP A 23 -23.09 6.90 0.27
CA ASP A 23 -23.07 7.58 1.55
C ASP A 23 -22.95 6.53 2.68
N HIS A 24 -22.03 6.77 3.61
CA HIS A 24 -21.70 5.85 4.71
C HIS A 24 -21.08 4.49 4.32
N ASP A 25 -20.43 4.42 3.15
CA ASP A 25 -19.69 3.21 2.78
C ASP A 25 -18.62 2.88 3.85
N PRO A 26 -18.59 1.64 4.37
CA PRO A 26 -17.62 1.23 5.40
C PRO A 26 -16.16 1.46 5.00
N ILE A 27 -15.86 1.54 3.69
CA ILE A 27 -14.51 1.83 3.20
C ILE A 27 -14.06 3.24 3.56
N LEU A 28 -14.97 4.21 3.70
CA LEU A 28 -14.66 5.58 4.11
C LEU A 28 -14.20 5.61 5.57
N THR A 29 -14.91 4.91 6.45
CA THR A 29 -14.50 4.73 7.86
C THR A 29 -13.12 4.07 7.93
N LEU A 30 -12.88 3.04 7.12
CA LEU A 30 -11.59 2.38 7.02
C LEU A 30 -10.48 3.35 6.60
N LEU A 31 -10.77 4.21 5.63
CA LEU A 31 -9.80 5.20 5.16
C LEU A 31 -9.45 6.22 6.25
N ASP A 32 -10.46 6.68 7.00
CA ASP A 32 -10.25 7.62 8.10
C ASP A 32 -9.45 7.01 9.26
N GLU A 33 -9.64 5.73 9.55
CA GLU A 33 -8.81 5.02 10.53
C GLU A 33 -7.34 4.97 10.12
N TYR A 34 -7.05 4.74 8.81
CA TYR A 34 -5.68 4.80 8.31
C TYR A 34 -5.11 6.22 8.32
N LYS A 35 -5.94 7.25 8.06
CA LYS A 35 -5.53 8.65 8.23
C LYS A 35 -5.13 8.96 9.68
N ALA A 36 -5.92 8.46 10.65
CA ALA A 36 -5.61 8.61 12.07
C ALA A 36 -4.27 7.96 12.48
N LEU A 37 -3.84 6.91 11.75
CA LEU A 37 -2.52 6.29 11.90
C LEU A 37 -1.40 7.04 11.14
N GLY A 38 -1.70 8.21 10.54
CA GLY A 38 -0.74 9.05 9.84
C GLY A 38 -0.51 8.68 8.37
N TYR A 39 -1.38 7.85 7.76
CA TYR A 39 -1.30 7.58 6.33
C TYR A 39 -1.99 8.68 5.54
N GLU A 40 -1.28 9.20 4.54
CA GLU A 40 -1.88 10.08 3.55
C GLU A 40 -2.83 9.30 2.65
N SER A 41 -3.96 9.90 2.28
CA SER A 41 -4.93 9.22 1.43
C SER A 41 -5.62 10.17 0.45
N LEU A 42 -5.95 9.65 -0.72
CA LEU A 42 -6.72 10.32 -1.76
C LEU A 42 -7.88 9.44 -2.22
N ILE A 43 -8.99 10.07 -2.53
CA ILE A 43 -10.15 9.44 -3.17
C ILE A 43 -10.20 9.94 -4.61
N CYS A 44 -10.28 9.03 -5.57
CA CYS A 44 -10.28 9.39 -6.98
C CYS A 44 -11.12 8.43 -7.83
N GLN A 45 -11.26 8.80 -9.07
CA GLN A 45 -11.86 7.99 -10.14
C GLN A 45 -10.95 8.08 -11.36
N ALA A 46 -10.52 6.94 -11.90
CA ALA A 46 -9.56 6.91 -13.01
C ALA A 46 -10.06 7.62 -14.28
N LYS A 47 -11.37 7.74 -14.46
CA LYS A 47 -12.00 8.47 -15.57
C LYS A 47 -12.43 9.89 -15.22
N GLY A 48 -12.19 10.33 -13.98
CA GLY A 48 -12.54 11.65 -13.48
C GLY A 48 -11.34 12.59 -13.40
N ASP A 49 -11.45 13.57 -12.51
CA ASP A 49 -10.36 14.50 -12.24
C ASP A 49 -9.29 13.81 -11.39
N LEU A 50 -8.07 13.78 -11.89
CA LEU A 50 -6.88 13.24 -11.24
C LEU A 50 -5.84 14.32 -10.89
N SER A 51 -6.23 15.60 -10.92
CA SER A 51 -5.32 16.72 -10.66
C SER A 51 -4.61 16.59 -9.32
N ALA A 52 -5.34 16.33 -8.23
CA ALA A 52 -4.78 16.14 -6.90
C ALA A 52 -3.82 14.94 -6.83
N LEU A 53 -4.14 13.85 -7.52
CA LEU A 53 -3.25 12.69 -7.57
C LEU A 53 -1.98 12.99 -8.37
N ARG A 54 -2.10 13.67 -9.50
CA ARG A 54 -0.94 14.08 -10.34
C ARG A 54 -0.03 15.04 -9.59
N GLU A 55 -0.59 16.05 -8.94
CA GLU A 55 0.15 17.02 -8.13
C GLU A 55 0.91 16.32 -7.01
N ARG A 56 0.26 15.36 -6.33
CA ARG A 56 0.89 14.64 -5.22
C ARG A 56 2.01 13.70 -5.68
N LEU A 57 1.96 13.20 -6.90
CA LEU A 57 2.95 12.29 -7.46
C LEU A 57 4.05 13.00 -8.27
N ASP A 58 3.91 14.30 -8.53
CA ASP A 58 4.90 15.04 -9.33
C ASP A 58 6.23 15.10 -8.59
N GLY A 59 7.32 14.85 -9.32
CA GLY A 59 8.66 14.78 -8.76
C GLY A 59 9.01 13.48 -8.01
N GLU A 60 8.05 12.58 -7.83
CA GLU A 60 8.24 11.34 -7.06
C GLU A 60 8.50 10.12 -7.96
N THR A 61 9.25 9.16 -7.44
CA THR A 61 9.33 7.83 -8.05
C THR A 61 8.34 6.91 -7.35
N VAL A 62 7.32 6.46 -8.07
CA VAL A 62 6.17 5.75 -7.49
C VAL A 62 5.99 4.35 -8.05
N ALA A 63 5.47 3.45 -7.24
CA ALA A 63 5.00 2.12 -7.65
C ALA A 63 3.53 1.95 -7.23
N PHE A 64 2.68 1.49 -8.16
CA PHE A 64 1.29 1.18 -7.85
C PHE A 64 1.16 -0.27 -7.39
N VAL A 65 0.63 -0.42 -6.18
CA VAL A 65 0.45 -1.72 -5.52
C VAL A 65 -1.02 -1.92 -5.16
N GLY A 66 -1.49 -3.12 -5.24
CA GLY A 66 -2.87 -3.46 -4.86
C GLY A 66 -3.38 -4.71 -5.59
N GLN A 67 -4.50 -5.23 -5.13
CA GLN A 67 -5.12 -6.43 -5.66
C GLN A 67 -5.54 -6.29 -7.13
N SER A 68 -5.85 -7.43 -7.76
CA SER A 68 -6.41 -7.42 -9.11
C SER A 68 -7.79 -6.73 -9.11
N GLY A 69 -8.07 -5.95 -10.16
CA GLY A 69 -9.38 -5.30 -10.32
C GLY A 69 -9.56 -3.98 -9.57
N VAL A 70 -8.62 -3.52 -8.72
CA VAL A 70 -8.74 -2.22 -8.04
C VAL A 70 -8.56 -1.01 -8.98
N GLY A 71 -8.11 -1.25 -10.21
CA GLY A 71 -8.00 -0.20 -11.23
C GLY A 71 -6.61 0.42 -11.36
N LYS A 72 -5.53 -0.27 -10.92
CA LYS A 72 -4.15 0.21 -11.08
C LYS A 72 -3.82 0.60 -12.52
N SER A 73 -4.04 -0.31 -13.48
CA SER A 73 -3.77 -0.04 -14.90
C SER A 73 -4.57 1.13 -15.44
N SER A 74 -5.82 1.29 -15.00
CA SER A 74 -6.66 2.43 -15.40
C SER A 74 -6.11 3.74 -14.87
N LEU A 75 -5.62 3.78 -13.62
CA LEU A 75 -4.97 4.96 -13.05
C LEU A 75 -3.64 5.26 -13.74
N ILE A 76 -2.81 4.24 -13.97
CA ILE A 76 -1.55 4.38 -14.68
C ILE A 76 -1.76 4.98 -16.07
N ASN A 77 -2.67 4.42 -16.86
CA ASN A 77 -2.99 4.92 -18.20
C ASN A 77 -3.58 6.34 -18.18
N ALA A 78 -4.32 6.68 -17.15
CA ALA A 78 -4.87 8.03 -17.01
C ALA A 78 -3.80 9.07 -16.59
N ILE A 79 -2.81 8.67 -15.78
CA ILE A 79 -1.71 9.54 -15.34
C ILE A 79 -0.64 9.66 -16.44
N VAL A 80 -0.34 8.56 -17.11
CA VAL A 80 0.67 8.46 -18.18
C VAL A 80 -0.01 7.98 -19.46
N PRO A 81 -0.71 8.87 -20.21
CA PRO A 81 -1.50 8.49 -21.39
C PRO A 81 -0.72 7.71 -22.46
N ASP A 82 0.60 7.94 -22.55
CA ASP A 82 1.49 7.29 -23.52
C ASP A 82 2.23 6.08 -22.95
N ALA A 83 1.86 5.57 -21.79
CA ALA A 83 2.55 4.45 -21.15
C ALA A 83 2.58 3.22 -22.06
N GLU A 84 1.48 2.90 -22.73
CA GLU A 84 1.40 1.78 -23.66
C GLU A 84 2.25 1.99 -24.93
N GLN A 85 2.28 3.21 -25.48
CA GLN A 85 3.09 3.52 -26.65
C GLN A 85 4.58 3.50 -26.33
N LYS A 86 4.98 4.06 -25.19
CA LYS A 86 6.37 4.01 -24.73
C LYS A 86 6.84 2.59 -24.42
N THR A 87 5.96 1.70 -24.01
CA THR A 87 6.29 0.28 -23.80
C THR A 87 6.57 -0.45 -25.11
N ASN A 88 5.92 -0.10 -26.21
CA ASN A 88 6.13 -0.72 -27.52
C ASN A 88 7.47 -0.29 -28.15
N ILE A 89 7.88 0.96 -28.01
CA ILE A 89 9.14 1.49 -28.58
C ILE A 89 10.38 0.82 -27.98
N ILE A 90 10.33 0.46 -26.68
CA ILE A 90 11.45 -0.21 -26.00
C ILE A 90 11.50 -1.70 -26.34
N SER A 91 10.37 -2.33 -26.65
CA SER A 91 10.31 -3.75 -27.01
C SER A 91 10.74 -4.06 -28.45
N GLU A 92 10.64 -3.11 -29.38
CA GLU A 92 11.10 -3.27 -30.77
C GLU A 92 12.62 -3.34 -30.90
N ASN A 93 13.38 -2.79 -29.94
CA ASN A 93 14.84 -2.86 -29.93
C ASN A 93 15.42 -4.12 -29.28
N SER A 94 14.59 -5.03 -28.78
CA SER A 94 15.03 -6.32 -28.24
C SER A 94 14.44 -7.50 -29.05
N ALA A 95 14.79 -7.58 -30.32
CA ALA A 95 14.50 -8.72 -31.16
C ALA A 95 15.39 -9.91 -30.80
N LEU A 96 15.13 -10.56 -29.68
CA LEU A 96 15.56 -11.93 -29.39
C LEU A 96 14.66 -12.57 -28.31
N GLY A 97 13.80 -13.49 -28.72
CA GLY A 97 13.27 -14.56 -27.87
C GLY A 97 11.98 -14.22 -27.13
N GLN A 98 10.91 -14.90 -27.51
CA GLN A 98 9.67 -15.09 -26.75
C GLN A 98 9.95 -15.63 -25.34
N HIS A 99 10.18 -14.74 -24.39
CA HIS A 99 10.06 -15.05 -22.96
C HIS A 99 9.17 -13.98 -22.34
N THR A 100 8.17 -14.40 -21.56
CA THR A 100 7.30 -13.55 -20.77
C THR A 100 8.15 -12.53 -20.00
N THR A 101 8.17 -11.29 -20.48
CA THR A 101 9.11 -10.25 -20.00
C THR A 101 8.68 -9.80 -18.61
N THR A 102 9.32 -10.35 -17.60
CA THR A 102 9.27 -9.92 -16.18
C THR A 102 10.20 -8.74 -15.92
N SER A 103 10.36 -7.84 -16.89
CA SER A 103 11.24 -6.68 -16.70
C SER A 103 10.47 -5.53 -16.06
N THR A 104 10.93 -5.10 -14.89
CA THR A 104 10.50 -3.84 -14.27
C THR A 104 10.90 -2.69 -15.19
N ARG A 105 9.97 -1.77 -15.45
CA ARG A 105 10.18 -0.62 -16.30
C ARG A 105 10.02 0.66 -15.50
N LEU A 106 10.84 1.66 -15.81
CA LEU A 106 10.70 3.01 -15.29
C LEU A 106 10.11 3.90 -16.39
N ILE A 107 8.94 4.46 -16.14
CA ILE A 107 8.21 5.30 -17.10
C ILE A 107 8.14 6.71 -16.53
N SER A 108 8.71 7.68 -17.22
CA SER A 108 8.66 9.08 -16.80
C SER A 108 7.27 9.65 -17.01
N PHE A 109 6.79 10.45 -16.06
CA PHE A 109 5.54 11.21 -16.14
C PHE A 109 5.69 12.58 -15.47
N GLY A 110 4.80 13.53 -15.80
CA GLY A 110 4.88 14.91 -15.29
C GLY A 110 6.21 15.57 -15.70
N GLN A 111 6.71 16.47 -14.87
CA GLN A 111 7.99 17.14 -15.12
C GLN A 111 9.18 16.30 -14.65
N ASN A 112 9.10 15.71 -13.46
CA ASN A 112 10.22 14.98 -12.85
C ASN A 112 9.79 13.66 -12.19
N GLY A 113 8.56 13.21 -12.40
CA GLY A 113 8.04 11.98 -11.80
C GLY A 113 8.44 10.73 -12.60
N ALA A 114 8.51 9.60 -11.93
CA ALA A 114 8.75 8.30 -12.54
C ALA A 114 7.84 7.22 -11.96
N LEU A 115 7.31 6.37 -12.84
CA LEU A 115 6.50 5.21 -12.47
C LEU A 115 7.32 3.93 -12.63
N ILE A 116 7.40 3.16 -11.58
CA ILE A 116 7.92 1.79 -11.63
C ILE A 116 6.77 0.87 -12.04
N ASP A 117 6.77 0.44 -13.30
CA ASP A 117 5.84 -0.57 -13.80
C ASP A 117 6.49 -1.96 -13.72
N SER A 118 6.01 -2.78 -12.83
CA SER A 118 6.45 -4.16 -12.67
C SER A 118 5.27 -5.07 -12.94
N PRO A 119 5.19 -5.67 -14.13
CA PRO A 119 4.17 -6.67 -14.44
C PRO A 119 4.27 -7.81 -13.42
N GLY A 120 3.23 -7.99 -12.61
CA GLY A 120 3.18 -9.09 -11.65
C GLY A 120 3.47 -8.72 -10.18
N ILE A 121 3.79 -7.49 -9.80
CA ILE A 121 3.73 -7.08 -8.40
C ILE A 121 2.26 -7.00 -7.98
N ARG A 122 1.70 -8.17 -7.68
CA ARG A 122 0.34 -8.32 -7.12
C ARG A 122 0.38 -8.34 -5.60
N GLU A 123 1.50 -8.78 -5.04
CA GLU A 123 1.68 -8.97 -3.62
C GLU A 123 3.13 -8.61 -3.24
N PHE A 124 3.27 -7.81 -2.20
CA PHE A 124 4.56 -7.64 -1.54
C PHE A 124 4.73 -8.79 -0.55
N GLY A 125 5.59 -9.74 -0.89
CA GLY A 125 5.97 -10.78 0.05
C GLY A 125 6.84 -10.21 1.17
N LEU A 126 6.56 -10.64 2.39
CA LEU A 126 7.27 -10.19 3.60
C LEU A 126 8.41 -11.13 4.00
N TRP A 127 8.67 -12.17 3.20
CA TRP A 127 9.67 -13.22 3.51
C TRP A 127 11.09 -12.71 3.68
N HIS A 128 11.40 -11.49 3.24
CA HIS A 128 12.71 -10.86 3.46
C HIS A 128 12.76 -10.01 4.74
N LEU A 129 11.63 -9.86 5.45
CA LEU A 129 11.55 -9.11 6.69
C LEU A 129 11.62 -10.05 7.89
N ASN A 130 12.45 -9.71 8.86
CA ASN A 130 12.44 -10.38 10.15
C ASN A 130 11.28 -9.88 11.03
N ALA A 131 11.03 -10.57 12.15
CA ALA A 131 9.94 -10.23 13.06
C ALA A 131 10.04 -8.81 13.61
N ASP A 132 11.23 -8.26 13.81
CA ASP A 132 11.41 -6.90 14.31
C ASP A 132 10.99 -5.86 13.26
N LYS A 133 11.35 -6.07 12.00
CA LYS A 133 10.91 -5.23 10.89
C LYS A 133 9.38 -5.30 10.66
N ILE A 134 8.78 -6.46 10.89
CA ILE A 134 7.33 -6.60 10.85
C ILE A 134 6.67 -5.79 11.97
N ARG A 135 7.25 -5.81 13.17
CA ARG A 135 6.76 -5.01 14.33
C ARG A 135 6.83 -3.51 14.06
N GLU A 136 7.91 -3.02 13.45
CA GLU A 136 8.06 -1.62 13.05
C GLU A 136 6.93 -1.14 12.11
N GLY A 137 6.35 -2.05 11.32
CA GLY A 137 5.19 -1.77 10.45
C GLY A 137 3.84 -1.62 11.19
N PHE A 138 3.84 -1.75 12.53
CA PHE A 138 2.66 -1.57 13.38
C PHE A 138 3.04 -0.71 14.58
N PRO A 139 3.27 0.61 14.39
CA PRO A 139 3.76 1.49 15.46
C PRO A 139 2.85 1.51 16.68
N GLU A 140 1.54 1.44 16.49
CA GLU A 140 0.54 1.35 17.57
C GLU A 140 0.65 0.04 18.35
N ILE A 141 1.08 -1.05 17.73
CA ILE A 141 1.31 -2.35 18.39
C ILE A 141 2.67 -2.36 19.06
N ALA A 142 3.69 -1.83 18.38
CA ALA A 142 5.06 -1.75 18.89
C ALA A 142 5.14 -1.02 20.23
N ALA A 143 4.32 0.02 20.43
CA ALA A 143 4.23 0.77 21.69
C ALA A 143 3.80 -0.09 22.90
N HIS A 144 3.10 -1.20 22.68
CA HIS A 144 2.59 -2.08 23.74
C HIS A 144 3.35 -3.40 23.86
N LEU A 145 4.27 -3.71 22.92
CA LEU A 145 5.07 -4.92 22.98
C LEU A 145 6.00 -4.88 24.21
N GLY A 146 6.16 -6.04 24.86
CA GLY A 146 6.96 -6.16 26.06
C GLY A 146 6.23 -5.82 27.37
N HIS A 147 5.03 -5.26 27.32
CA HIS A 147 4.22 -4.91 28.49
C HIS A 147 3.23 -6.02 28.91
N CYS A 148 3.26 -7.16 28.26
CA CYS A 148 2.47 -8.32 28.67
C CYS A 148 2.98 -8.92 29.98
N GLN A 149 2.08 -9.53 30.76
CA GLN A 149 2.46 -10.22 31.98
C GLN A 149 3.49 -11.34 31.74
N PHE A 150 3.38 -12.04 30.61
CA PHE A 150 4.26 -13.14 30.27
C PHE A 150 5.23 -12.70 29.16
N ARG A 151 6.52 -13.01 29.33
CA ARG A 151 7.56 -12.68 28.34
C ARG A 151 7.39 -13.40 27.00
N ASN A 152 6.78 -14.59 27.03
CA ASN A 152 6.49 -15.43 25.87
C ASN A 152 5.02 -15.32 25.42
N CYS A 153 4.38 -14.19 25.68
CA CYS A 153 2.98 -13.94 25.28
C CYS A 153 2.84 -14.04 23.77
N THR A 154 1.95 -14.90 23.32
CA THR A 154 1.61 -15.06 21.89
C THR A 154 0.52 -14.09 21.43
N HIS A 155 -0.06 -13.33 22.37
CA HIS A 155 -1.14 -12.35 22.16
C HIS A 155 -2.47 -12.97 21.68
N THR A 156 -2.59 -14.30 21.67
CA THR A 156 -3.74 -15.03 21.17
C THR A 156 -4.73 -15.42 22.30
N HIS A 157 -4.24 -16.08 23.35
CA HIS A 157 -5.11 -16.68 24.39
C HIS A 157 -4.89 -16.10 25.79
N GLU A 158 -3.79 -15.41 26.02
CA GLU A 158 -3.41 -14.91 27.33
C GLU A 158 -4.37 -13.85 27.85
N LYS A 159 -4.81 -13.98 29.11
CA LYS A 159 -5.80 -13.10 29.74
C LYS A 159 -5.24 -11.70 30.04
N GLN A 160 -3.95 -11.58 30.36
CA GLN A 160 -3.31 -10.31 30.72
C GLN A 160 -2.31 -9.87 29.62
N CYS A 161 -2.82 -9.83 28.40
CA CYS A 161 -2.08 -9.40 27.21
C CYS A 161 -2.20 -7.89 27.05
N ALA A 162 -1.07 -7.17 26.99
CA ALA A 162 -1.08 -5.73 26.80
C ALA A 162 -1.75 -5.31 25.48
N LEU A 163 -1.55 -6.06 24.38
CA LEU A 163 -2.19 -5.76 23.10
C LEU A 163 -3.71 -5.89 23.16
N LYS A 164 -4.23 -6.92 23.83
CA LYS A 164 -5.68 -7.08 24.02
C LYS A 164 -6.28 -5.98 24.88
N ASN A 165 -5.57 -5.57 25.93
CA ASN A 165 -5.99 -4.47 26.78
C ASN A 165 -6.00 -3.16 25.99
N ALA A 166 -5.00 -2.91 25.15
CA ALA A 166 -4.94 -1.75 24.28
C ALA A 166 -6.08 -1.74 23.23
N VAL A 167 -6.50 -2.92 22.73
CA VAL A 167 -7.70 -3.02 21.88
C VAL A 167 -8.95 -2.62 22.65
N VAL A 168 -9.11 -3.09 23.90
CA VAL A 168 -10.26 -2.72 24.75
C VAL A 168 -10.24 -1.22 25.07
N ALA A 169 -9.06 -0.63 25.23
CA ALA A 169 -8.90 0.80 25.46
C ALA A 169 -9.09 1.65 24.19
N GLY A 170 -9.20 1.03 23.00
CA GLY A 170 -9.33 1.73 21.73
C GLY A 170 -8.03 2.29 21.17
N GLU A 171 -6.87 1.94 21.76
CA GLU A 171 -5.54 2.36 21.34
C GLU A 171 -5.03 1.55 20.13
N ILE A 172 -5.51 0.33 19.99
CA ILE A 172 -5.25 -0.55 18.84
C ILE A 172 -6.59 -0.97 18.22
N LEU A 173 -6.73 -0.82 16.92
CA LEU A 173 -7.90 -1.30 16.20
C LEU A 173 -7.93 -2.84 16.17
N PRO A 174 -9.07 -3.51 16.45
CA PRO A 174 -9.16 -4.96 16.46
C PRO A 174 -8.59 -5.63 15.20
N ARG A 175 -8.93 -5.11 14.03
CA ARG A 175 -8.45 -5.64 12.75
C ARG A 175 -6.94 -5.45 12.54
N ARG A 176 -6.33 -4.43 13.15
CA ARG A 176 -4.87 -4.22 13.10
C ARG A 176 -4.16 -5.28 13.92
N LEU A 177 -4.68 -5.59 15.10
CA LEU A 177 -4.17 -6.71 15.89
C LEU A 177 -4.35 -8.04 15.14
N GLU A 178 -5.52 -8.28 14.53
CA GLU A 178 -5.75 -9.47 13.72
C GLU A 178 -4.76 -9.57 12.54
N SER A 179 -4.51 -8.46 11.84
CA SER A 179 -3.55 -8.42 10.75
C SER A 179 -2.12 -8.73 11.23
N TYR A 180 -1.75 -8.22 12.39
CA TYR A 180 -0.44 -8.50 13.00
C TYR A 180 -0.28 -9.98 13.38
N LEU A 181 -1.33 -10.60 13.92
CA LEU A 181 -1.30 -12.01 14.34
C LEU A 181 -1.33 -13.00 13.18
N ARG A 182 -1.68 -12.57 11.97
CA ARG A 182 -1.65 -13.40 10.74
C ARG A 182 -0.30 -13.42 10.03
N LEU A 183 0.64 -12.59 10.43
CA LEU A 183 1.98 -12.49 9.85
C LEU A 183 2.98 -13.38 10.58
#